data_5fc77c883180fe8ce8a112349a4606cd
#
_entry.id   5fc77c883180fe8ce8a112349a4606cd
#
_cell.length_a   1.000
_cell.length_b   1.000
_cell.length_c   1.000
_cell.angle_alpha   90.00
_cell.angle_beta   90.00
_cell.angle_gamma   90.00
#
_symmetry.space_group_name_H-M   'P 1'
#
loop_
_entity.id
_entity.type
_entity.pdbx_description
1 polymer ?
#
loop_
_entity_poly.entity_id
_entity_poly.type
_entity_poly.pdbx_seq_one_letter_code
_entity_poly.pdbx_strand_id
1 'polypeptide(L)'
;LLVSACFMQAQTPNYYRNPDKIYLDSKEGHNGSFTWQMHKADETKDPAEKISQPGYQTGKWMPAIVPGTVLNSLVHNKVYPEPYYGMNNKLDRNIIPDLAKTGREFYTYWFRTEFDVPENYKDKIVWLQVDGINYRAEIWVNGYLLGNMSGMFKPEYINITDFARIGQKNALAIKVYPVDMPGTIKPKQWGAAGEFHNGGDGNIGLNTTMLMSVGWDFTFNDGIRDRNTGIWKNISLYATDKAVIRHPFIKSELSKPNYDLAKETVSVEVTNPTQRG
;
A
#
# COMPACT_ATOMS: atom_id res chain seq x y z
N LEU A 1 35.06 7.80 35.36
CA LEU A 1 33.63 7.93 35.10
C LEU A 1 33.29 7.20 33.80
N LEU A 2 32.77 5.96 33.88
CA LEU A 2 32.21 5.24 32.75
C LEU A 2 30.78 5.76 32.52
N VAL A 3 30.55 6.42 31.40
CA VAL A 3 29.22 6.77 30.93
C VAL A 3 28.72 5.54 30.15
N SER A 4 27.86 4.74 30.77
CA SER A 4 27.13 3.68 30.09
C SER A 4 26.06 4.33 29.21
N ALA A 5 26.29 4.35 27.91
CA ALA A 5 25.26 4.72 26.94
C ALA A 5 24.25 3.60 26.86
N CYS A 6 23.10 3.78 27.51
CA CYS A 6 21.95 2.94 27.38
C CYS A 6 21.36 3.20 26.00
N PHE A 7 21.63 2.35 25.00
CA PHE A 7 20.90 2.34 23.76
C PHE A 7 19.49 1.82 24.05
N MET A 8 18.57 2.74 24.31
CA MET A 8 17.15 2.43 24.15
C MET A 8 16.93 2.11 22.68
N GLN A 9 16.82 0.84 22.33
CA GLN A 9 16.12 0.46 21.12
C GLN A 9 14.70 1.01 21.26
N ALA A 10 14.40 2.04 20.48
CA ALA A 10 13.05 2.50 20.32
C ALA A 10 12.27 1.34 19.65
N GLN A 11 11.65 0.51 20.46
CA GLN A 11 10.53 -0.28 20.00
C GLN A 11 9.54 0.73 19.48
N THR A 12 9.35 0.78 18.17
CA THR A 12 8.23 1.52 17.58
C THR A 12 6.98 1.01 18.26
N PRO A 13 6.30 1.83 19.06
CA PRO A 13 5.13 1.37 19.77
C PRO A 13 4.11 0.93 18.75
N ASN A 14 3.53 -0.23 18.93
CA ASN A 14 2.42 -0.77 18.13
C ASN A 14 1.11 0.05 18.34
N TYR A 15 1.22 1.34 18.63
CA TYR A 15 0.12 2.23 19.02
C TYR A 15 -0.99 2.39 17.98
N TYR A 16 -0.73 1.96 16.74
CA TYR A 16 -1.69 2.15 15.63
C TYR A 16 -2.28 0.86 15.10
N ARG A 17 -1.97 -0.29 15.71
CA ARG A 17 -2.55 -1.56 15.28
C ARG A 17 -3.76 -1.91 16.13
N ASN A 18 -4.91 -2.03 15.48
CA ASN A 18 -6.11 -2.54 16.13
C ASN A 18 -5.92 -4.04 16.42
N PRO A 19 -6.01 -4.49 17.69
CA PRO A 19 -5.82 -5.89 18.04
C PRO A 19 -6.88 -6.83 17.44
N ASP A 20 -8.03 -6.30 17.06
CA ASP A 20 -9.12 -7.07 16.42
C ASP A 20 -8.89 -7.31 14.91
N LYS A 21 -7.80 -6.80 14.36
CA LYS A 21 -7.44 -6.97 12.95
C LYS A 21 -6.27 -7.92 12.77
N ILE A 22 -6.36 -8.73 11.74
CA ILE A 22 -5.25 -9.55 11.25
C ILE A 22 -4.55 -8.76 10.15
N TYR A 23 -3.33 -8.32 10.41
CA TYR A 23 -2.51 -7.60 9.43
C TYR A 23 -1.78 -8.60 8.55
N LEU A 24 -1.94 -8.46 7.24
CA LEU A 24 -1.34 -9.36 6.25
C LEU A 24 0.10 -8.93 5.88
N ASP A 25 0.89 -8.52 6.86
CA ASP A 25 2.25 -8.07 6.64
C ASP A 25 3.17 -9.22 6.22
N SER A 26 4.11 -8.93 5.32
CA SER A 26 5.07 -9.91 4.84
C SER A 26 6.10 -10.30 5.91
N LYS A 27 6.62 -11.52 5.80
CA LYS A 27 7.77 -11.99 6.58
C LYS A 27 9.02 -11.19 6.26
N GLU A 28 9.17 -10.82 5.01
CA GLU A 28 10.27 -10.04 4.49
C GLU A 28 10.06 -8.56 4.82
N GLY A 29 10.95 -7.98 5.59
CA GLY A 29 11.00 -6.54 5.84
C GLY A 29 10.15 -6.00 6.99
N HIS A 30 9.09 -6.66 7.41
CA HIS A 30 8.16 -6.14 8.42
C HIS A 30 7.89 -7.07 9.60
N ASN A 31 8.64 -8.18 9.71
CA ASN A 31 8.43 -9.20 10.74
C ASN A 31 6.98 -9.71 10.81
N GLY A 32 6.29 -9.68 9.68
CA GLY A 32 4.94 -10.20 9.54
C GLY A 32 4.89 -11.73 9.50
N SER A 33 3.71 -12.28 9.34
CA SER A 33 3.50 -13.74 9.33
C SER A 33 3.20 -14.30 7.96
N PHE A 34 2.96 -13.43 6.97
CA PHE A 34 2.47 -13.85 5.65
C PHE A 34 3.59 -13.92 4.62
N THR A 35 3.52 -14.93 3.77
CA THR A 35 4.39 -15.05 2.61
C THR A 35 3.75 -14.33 1.44
N TRP A 36 4.33 -13.20 1.08
CA TRP A 36 3.94 -12.48 -0.12
C TRP A 36 4.92 -12.78 -1.24
N GLN A 37 4.38 -12.90 -2.44
CA GLN A 37 5.14 -13.08 -3.66
C GLN A 37 4.69 -12.10 -4.72
N MET A 38 5.61 -11.68 -5.58
CA MET A 38 5.31 -10.77 -6.68
C MET A 38 5.92 -11.25 -7.99
N HIS A 39 5.28 -10.86 -9.08
CA HIS A 39 5.77 -11.12 -10.44
C HIS A 39 5.31 -10.01 -11.37
N LYS A 40 6.12 -9.74 -12.40
CA LYS A 40 5.81 -8.73 -13.39
C LYS A 40 4.54 -9.09 -14.16
N ALA A 41 3.66 -8.13 -14.34
CA ALA A 41 2.33 -8.42 -14.88
C ALA A 41 2.34 -8.82 -16.35
N ASP A 42 3.22 -8.22 -17.16
CA ASP A 42 3.37 -8.53 -18.59
C ASP A 42 4.03 -9.90 -18.85
N GLU A 43 4.74 -10.43 -17.87
CA GLU A 43 5.33 -11.78 -17.92
C GLU A 43 4.42 -12.87 -17.35
N THR A 44 3.29 -12.47 -16.73
CA THR A 44 2.31 -13.37 -16.12
C THR A 44 1.21 -13.70 -17.12
N LYS A 45 1.19 -14.93 -17.63
CA LYS A 45 0.28 -15.34 -18.70
C LYS A 45 -1.08 -15.84 -18.21
N ASP A 46 -1.14 -16.32 -16.98
CA ASP A 46 -2.37 -16.84 -16.41
C ASP A 46 -3.39 -15.71 -16.14
N PRO A 47 -4.70 -15.98 -16.29
CA PRO A 47 -5.73 -15.00 -15.97
C PRO A 47 -5.81 -14.72 -14.47
N ALA A 48 -6.30 -13.55 -14.12
CA ALA A 48 -6.39 -13.07 -12.75
C ALA A 48 -7.23 -14.00 -11.83
N GLU A 49 -8.28 -14.56 -12.38
CA GLU A 49 -9.17 -15.53 -11.71
C GLU A 49 -8.38 -16.75 -11.24
N LYS A 50 -7.41 -17.22 -12.04
CA LYS A 50 -6.57 -18.35 -11.70
C LYS A 50 -5.47 -17.95 -10.71
N ILE A 51 -4.82 -16.81 -10.93
CA ILE A 51 -3.76 -16.28 -10.05
C ILE A 51 -4.25 -16.12 -8.60
N SER A 52 -5.50 -15.69 -8.44
CA SER A 52 -6.11 -15.43 -7.14
C SER A 52 -6.81 -16.65 -6.49
N GLN A 53 -6.60 -17.86 -7.00
CA GLN A 53 -7.09 -19.08 -6.34
C GLN A 53 -6.10 -19.58 -5.28
N PRO A 54 -6.60 -20.13 -4.16
CA PRO A 54 -5.76 -20.89 -3.23
C PRO A 54 -5.04 -22.05 -3.94
N GLY A 55 -3.78 -22.25 -3.59
CA GLY A 55 -2.95 -23.29 -4.18
C GLY A 55 -2.37 -22.97 -5.56
N TYR A 56 -2.57 -21.76 -6.07
CA TYR A 56 -1.92 -21.34 -7.31
C TYR A 56 -0.39 -21.43 -7.19
N GLN A 57 0.23 -22.09 -8.17
CA GLN A 57 1.67 -22.31 -8.18
C GLN A 57 2.39 -21.09 -8.72
N THR A 58 3.04 -20.36 -7.85
CA THR A 58 3.73 -19.12 -8.16
C THR A 58 5.04 -19.30 -8.92
N GLY A 59 5.60 -20.51 -8.91
CA GLY A 59 6.77 -20.85 -9.75
C GLY A 59 7.95 -19.90 -9.57
N LYS A 60 8.15 -19.01 -10.54
CA LYS A 60 9.27 -18.06 -10.58
C LYS A 60 9.00 -16.73 -9.85
N TRP A 61 7.90 -16.60 -9.17
CA TRP A 61 7.60 -15.39 -8.42
C TRP A 61 8.62 -15.18 -7.30
N MET A 62 8.96 -13.94 -7.06
CA MET A 62 9.92 -13.59 -6.02
C MET A 62 9.22 -13.13 -4.74
N PRO A 63 9.85 -13.24 -3.56
CA PRO A 63 9.36 -12.67 -2.32
C PRO A 63 9.04 -11.18 -2.46
N ALA A 64 7.93 -10.74 -1.87
CA ALA A 64 7.51 -9.36 -1.88
C ALA A 64 7.45 -8.78 -0.47
N ILE A 65 7.85 -7.53 -0.32
CA ILE A 65 7.73 -6.76 0.91
C ILE A 65 6.38 -6.05 0.91
N VAL A 66 5.54 -6.35 1.90
CA VAL A 66 4.23 -5.73 2.12
C VAL A 66 4.04 -5.43 3.61
N PRO A 67 3.80 -4.16 4.00
CA PRO A 67 3.82 -2.96 3.16
C PRO A 67 5.18 -2.69 2.52
N GLY A 68 5.19 -2.18 1.28
CA GLY A 68 6.41 -1.84 0.56
C GLY A 68 6.17 -1.46 -0.89
N THR A 69 7.23 -1.09 -1.57
CA THR A 69 7.19 -0.77 -2.99
C THR A 69 7.67 -1.94 -3.85
N VAL A 70 7.35 -1.90 -5.14
CA VAL A 70 7.95 -2.80 -6.14
C VAL A 70 9.48 -2.70 -6.09
N LEU A 71 10.02 -1.47 -6.07
CA LEU A 71 11.47 -1.26 -6.02
C LEU A 71 12.08 -1.83 -4.74
N ASN A 72 11.47 -1.63 -3.57
CA ASN A 72 11.97 -2.20 -2.31
C ASN A 72 12.07 -3.73 -2.41
N SER A 73 11.04 -4.37 -2.93
CA SER A 73 11.06 -5.82 -3.14
C SER A 73 12.12 -6.27 -4.15
N LEU A 74 12.33 -5.51 -5.24
CA LEU A 74 13.38 -5.80 -6.23
C LEU A 74 14.79 -5.65 -5.64
N VAL A 75 15.01 -4.65 -4.79
CA VAL A 75 16.28 -4.46 -4.06
C VAL A 75 16.51 -5.62 -3.06
N HIS A 76 15.48 -5.98 -2.30
CA HIS A 76 15.54 -7.12 -1.38
C HIS A 76 15.94 -8.41 -2.09
N ASN A 77 15.40 -8.66 -3.27
CA ASN A 77 15.72 -9.83 -4.10
C ASN A 77 17.01 -9.66 -4.92
N LYS A 78 17.78 -8.59 -4.69
CA LYS A 78 19.05 -8.30 -5.36
C LYS A 78 18.94 -8.17 -6.90
N VAL A 79 17.75 -7.84 -7.38
CA VAL A 79 17.54 -7.51 -8.80
C VAL A 79 18.18 -6.16 -9.11
N TYR A 80 18.01 -5.20 -8.17
CA TYR A 80 18.67 -3.90 -8.22
C TYR A 80 19.51 -3.66 -6.98
N PRO A 81 20.57 -2.84 -7.08
CA PRO A 81 21.34 -2.43 -5.92
C PRO A 81 20.57 -1.45 -5.05
N GLU A 82 21.05 -1.21 -3.82
CA GLU A 82 20.52 -0.20 -2.91
C GLU A 82 20.56 1.19 -3.57
N PRO A 83 19.41 1.86 -3.77
CA PRO A 83 19.35 3.12 -4.52
C PRO A 83 20.11 4.26 -3.85
N TYR A 84 20.17 4.27 -2.52
CA TYR A 84 20.85 5.34 -1.76
C TYR A 84 22.37 5.15 -1.63
N TYR A 85 22.90 4.05 -2.16
CA TYR A 85 24.35 3.81 -2.08
C TYR A 85 25.07 4.36 -3.32
N GLY A 86 26.02 5.25 -3.08
CA GLY A 86 26.88 5.81 -4.12
C GLY A 86 26.09 6.50 -5.24
N MET A 87 26.26 6.05 -6.46
CA MET A 87 25.65 6.62 -7.67
C MET A 87 24.54 5.76 -8.26
N ASN A 88 24.03 4.78 -7.51
CA ASN A 88 23.07 3.79 -8.03
C ASN A 88 21.77 4.44 -8.51
N ASN A 89 21.37 5.53 -7.88
CA ASN A 89 20.13 6.23 -8.20
C ASN A 89 20.28 7.35 -9.24
N LYS A 90 21.47 7.55 -9.78
CA LYS A 90 21.68 8.57 -10.81
C LYS A 90 21.04 8.17 -12.14
N LEU A 91 20.23 9.06 -12.68
CA LEU A 91 19.44 8.82 -13.89
C LEU A 91 20.29 8.59 -15.13
N ASP A 92 21.43 9.26 -15.26
CA ASP A 92 22.37 9.13 -16.38
C ASP A 92 23.04 7.77 -16.42
N ARG A 93 23.21 7.10 -15.27
CA ARG A 93 23.78 5.77 -15.18
C ARG A 93 22.82 4.64 -15.50
N ASN A 94 21.54 4.88 -15.37
CA ASN A 94 20.47 3.93 -15.67
C ASN A 94 20.64 2.53 -15.02
N ILE A 95 21.21 2.51 -13.81
CA ILE A 95 21.41 1.25 -13.06
C ILE A 95 20.05 0.74 -12.56
N ILE A 96 19.22 1.64 -12.05
CA ILE A 96 17.85 1.36 -11.65
C ILE A 96 16.94 2.08 -12.66
N PRO A 97 16.14 1.34 -13.42
CA PRO A 97 15.29 1.91 -14.45
C PRO A 97 14.29 2.92 -13.87
N ASP A 98 14.05 3.97 -14.63
CA ASP A 98 13.09 5.02 -14.33
C ASP A 98 11.79 4.76 -15.11
N LEU A 99 10.65 4.99 -14.49
CA LEU A 99 9.35 4.80 -15.09
C LEU A 99 9.16 5.62 -16.37
N ALA A 100 9.66 6.86 -16.39
CA ALA A 100 9.62 7.74 -17.54
C ALA A 100 10.37 7.19 -18.76
N LYS A 101 11.37 6.33 -18.55
CA LYS A 101 12.15 5.70 -19.62
C LYS A 101 11.64 4.33 -20.03
N THR A 102 11.10 3.58 -19.08
CA THR A 102 10.72 2.18 -19.28
C THR A 102 9.23 1.97 -19.55
N GLY A 103 8.39 2.99 -19.25
CA GLY A 103 6.94 2.87 -19.35
C GLY A 103 6.30 2.22 -18.11
N ARG A 104 4.97 2.32 -18.04
CA ARG A 104 4.16 1.83 -16.89
C ARG A 104 4.26 0.33 -16.70
N GLU A 105 4.31 -0.42 -17.78
CA GLU A 105 4.30 -1.88 -17.78
C GLU A 105 5.47 -2.42 -16.96
N PHE A 106 6.58 -1.71 -16.95
CA PHE A 106 7.78 -2.10 -16.23
C PHE A 106 7.56 -2.24 -14.72
N TYR A 107 6.77 -1.34 -14.11
CA TYR A 107 6.45 -1.34 -12.68
C TYR A 107 5.05 -1.84 -12.38
N THR A 108 4.35 -2.44 -13.33
CA THR A 108 3.07 -3.11 -13.10
C THR A 108 3.33 -4.55 -12.64
N TYR A 109 2.94 -4.84 -11.42
CA TYR A 109 3.22 -6.12 -10.77
C TYR A 109 1.99 -6.75 -10.15
N TRP A 110 1.94 -8.06 -10.18
CA TRP A 110 1.10 -8.87 -9.31
C TRP A 110 1.78 -9.04 -7.97
N PHE A 111 1.00 -8.84 -6.90
CA PHE A 111 1.32 -9.22 -5.52
C PHE A 111 0.32 -10.28 -5.09
N ARG A 112 0.80 -11.35 -4.44
CA ARG A 112 -0.05 -12.44 -4.03
C ARG A 112 0.36 -13.00 -2.68
N THR A 113 -0.66 -13.32 -1.86
CA THR A 113 -0.50 -14.06 -0.62
C THR A 113 -1.66 -15.02 -0.41
N GLU A 114 -1.49 -15.97 0.49
CA GLU A 114 -2.56 -16.80 1.02
C GLU A 114 -2.75 -16.51 2.51
N PHE A 115 -4.00 -16.58 2.95
CA PHE A 115 -4.37 -16.30 4.32
C PHE A 115 -5.52 -17.19 4.76
N ASP A 116 -5.63 -17.41 6.06
CA ASP A 116 -6.74 -18.14 6.65
C ASP A 116 -7.75 -17.15 7.23
N VAL A 117 -9.03 -17.41 7.02
CA VAL A 117 -10.11 -16.67 7.68
C VAL A 117 -10.52 -17.46 8.91
N PRO A 118 -10.41 -16.87 10.13
CA PRO A 118 -10.69 -17.57 11.36
C PRO A 118 -12.13 -18.10 11.46
N GLU A 119 -12.32 -19.25 12.10
CA GLU A 119 -13.65 -19.84 12.34
C GLU A 119 -14.59 -18.92 13.13
N ASN A 120 -14.08 -18.09 14.02
CA ASN A 120 -14.87 -17.12 14.79
C ASN A 120 -15.39 -15.94 13.95
N TYR A 121 -15.07 -15.89 12.65
CA TYR A 121 -15.67 -14.96 11.67
C TYR A 121 -16.93 -15.54 11.02
N LYS A 122 -17.30 -16.78 11.33
CA LYS A 122 -18.54 -17.37 10.88
C LYS A 122 -19.74 -16.52 11.31
N ASP A 123 -20.71 -16.37 10.42
CA ASP A 123 -21.94 -15.59 10.60
C ASP A 123 -21.71 -14.08 10.83
N LYS A 124 -20.50 -13.59 10.57
CA LYS A 124 -20.12 -12.18 10.60
C LYS A 124 -19.85 -11.63 9.19
N ILE A 125 -19.77 -10.32 9.11
CA ILE A 125 -19.35 -9.66 7.88
C ILE A 125 -17.83 -9.57 7.89
N VAL A 126 -17.20 -10.16 6.89
CA VAL A 126 -15.74 -10.21 6.74
C VAL A 126 -15.28 -9.09 5.84
N TRP A 127 -14.35 -8.31 6.34
CA TRP A 127 -13.80 -7.15 5.66
C TRP A 127 -12.33 -7.35 5.32
N LEU A 128 -11.98 -7.01 4.07
CA LEU A 128 -10.61 -6.75 3.66
C LEU A 128 -10.44 -5.24 3.59
N GLN A 129 -9.57 -4.70 4.43
CA GLN A 129 -9.21 -3.28 4.42
C GLN A 129 -7.84 -3.11 3.79
N VAL A 130 -7.76 -2.21 2.81
CA VAL A 130 -6.53 -1.83 2.12
C VAL A 130 -6.29 -0.35 2.36
N ASP A 131 -5.28 -0.01 3.15
CA ASP A 131 -5.07 1.35 3.64
C ASP A 131 -4.41 2.28 2.60
N GLY A 132 -3.73 1.72 1.62
CA GLY A 132 -3.15 2.52 0.55
C GLY A 132 -2.27 1.73 -0.41
N ILE A 133 -2.50 1.95 -1.69
CA ILE A 133 -1.71 1.43 -2.80
C ILE A 133 -1.31 2.59 -3.71
N ASN A 134 -0.08 2.66 -4.11
CA ASN A 134 0.38 3.64 -5.07
C ASN A 134 0.64 2.96 -6.42
N TYR A 135 -0.18 3.18 -7.47
CA TYR A 135 -1.22 4.23 -7.46
C TYR A 135 -2.61 3.65 -7.69
N ARG A 136 -2.78 2.67 -8.60
CA ARG A 136 -4.03 1.95 -8.87
C ARG A 136 -3.85 0.46 -8.64
N ALA A 137 -4.94 -0.20 -8.34
CA ALA A 137 -4.94 -1.65 -8.19
C ALA A 137 -6.26 -2.30 -8.55
N GLU A 138 -6.15 -3.54 -9.02
CA GLU A 138 -7.23 -4.51 -9.05
C GLU A 138 -7.03 -5.47 -7.88
N ILE A 139 -8.09 -5.70 -7.09
CA ILE A 139 -8.06 -6.54 -5.90
C ILE A 139 -8.91 -7.78 -6.14
N TRP A 140 -8.27 -8.93 -6.08
CA TRP A 140 -8.85 -10.23 -6.38
C TRP A 140 -8.78 -11.15 -5.17
N VAL A 141 -9.90 -11.78 -4.81
CA VAL A 141 -9.97 -12.76 -3.74
C VAL A 141 -10.65 -14.03 -4.25
N ASN A 142 -10.00 -15.18 -4.10
CA ASN A 142 -10.53 -16.50 -4.45
C ASN A 142 -11.09 -16.61 -5.90
N GLY A 143 -10.53 -15.90 -6.85
CA GLY A 143 -10.95 -15.89 -8.25
C GLY A 143 -11.90 -14.76 -8.64
N TYR A 144 -12.28 -13.88 -7.72
CA TYR A 144 -13.23 -12.81 -7.96
C TYR A 144 -12.58 -11.44 -7.86
N LEU A 145 -12.87 -10.56 -8.83
CA LEU A 145 -12.51 -9.14 -8.76
C LEU A 145 -13.46 -8.44 -7.80
N LEU A 146 -12.96 -7.99 -6.67
CA LEU A 146 -13.77 -7.38 -5.62
C LEU A 146 -13.58 -5.89 -5.47
N GLY A 147 -12.49 -5.33 -6.00
CA GLY A 147 -12.23 -3.91 -5.89
C GLY A 147 -11.27 -3.39 -6.96
N ASN A 148 -11.52 -2.13 -7.31
CA ASN A 148 -10.58 -1.32 -8.07
C ASN A 148 -10.30 -0.07 -7.24
N MET A 149 -9.04 0.17 -6.91
CA MET A 149 -8.67 1.38 -6.19
C MET A 149 -7.79 2.28 -7.04
N SER A 150 -7.89 3.58 -6.76
CA SER A 150 -7.07 4.62 -7.34
C SER A 150 -6.85 5.71 -6.30
N GLY A 151 -5.61 6.09 -6.11
CA GLY A 151 -5.23 7.13 -5.15
C GLY A 151 -4.49 6.58 -3.95
N MET A 152 -3.30 7.12 -3.73
CA MET A 152 -2.32 6.63 -2.78
C MET A 152 -2.79 6.64 -1.31
N PHE A 153 -3.62 7.63 -0.94
CA PHE A 153 -4.06 7.85 0.43
C PHE A 153 -5.52 7.47 0.69
N LYS A 154 -6.18 6.87 -0.29
CA LYS A 154 -7.56 6.47 -0.18
C LYS A 154 -7.64 5.03 0.33
N PRO A 155 -8.12 4.78 1.55
CA PRO A 155 -8.39 3.42 2.01
C PRO A 155 -9.63 2.85 1.32
N GLU A 156 -9.60 1.53 1.09
CA GLU A 156 -10.75 0.77 0.62
C GLU A 156 -11.16 -0.28 1.65
N TYR A 157 -12.47 -0.43 1.82
CA TYR A 157 -13.10 -1.38 2.74
C TYR A 157 -13.98 -2.32 1.93
N ILE A 158 -13.46 -3.49 1.66
CA ILE A 158 -14.08 -4.45 0.75
C ILE A 158 -14.80 -5.52 1.58
N ASN A 159 -16.11 -5.65 1.40
CA ASN A 159 -16.87 -6.75 1.96
C ASN A 159 -16.58 -8.02 1.18
N ILE A 160 -15.90 -8.98 1.81
CA ILE A 160 -15.51 -10.26 1.20
C ILE A 160 -16.33 -11.44 1.72
N THR A 161 -17.41 -11.19 2.45
CA THR A 161 -18.19 -12.23 3.17
C THR A 161 -18.62 -13.37 2.25
N ASP A 162 -19.17 -13.05 1.08
CA ASP A 162 -19.67 -14.07 0.15
C ASP A 162 -18.55 -14.80 -0.61
N PHE A 163 -17.33 -14.32 -0.53
CA PHE A 163 -16.17 -14.85 -1.25
C PHE A 163 -15.13 -15.49 -0.33
N ALA A 164 -15.18 -15.19 0.98
CA ALA A 164 -14.29 -15.74 1.96
C ALA A 164 -14.69 -17.18 2.34
N ARG A 165 -13.71 -18.05 2.42
CA ARG A 165 -13.85 -19.42 2.87
C ARG A 165 -13.47 -19.46 4.35
N ILE A 166 -14.47 -19.50 5.23
CA ILE A 166 -14.26 -19.51 6.69
C ILE A 166 -13.57 -20.81 7.10
N GLY A 167 -12.58 -20.72 7.99
CA GLY A 167 -11.79 -21.85 8.46
C GLY A 167 -10.92 -22.52 7.40
N GLN A 168 -10.74 -21.88 6.25
CA GLN A 168 -10.01 -22.44 5.13
C GLN A 168 -8.99 -21.44 4.57
N LYS A 169 -8.12 -21.98 3.71
CA LYS A 169 -7.18 -21.18 2.93
C LYS A 169 -7.91 -20.33 1.90
N ASN A 170 -7.59 -19.05 1.89
CA ASN A 170 -8.00 -18.06 0.92
C ASN A 170 -6.78 -17.50 0.20
N ALA A 171 -6.98 -16.89 -0.96
CA ALA A 171 -5.92 -16.22 -1.68
C ALA A 171 -6.32 -14.78 -2.02
N LEU A 172 -5.38 -13.87 -1.83
CA LEU A 172 -5.45 -12.48 -2.23
C LEU A 172 -4.41 -12.25 -3.33
N ALA A 173 -4.85 -11.73 -4.46
CA ALA A 173 -3.98 -11.26 -5.51
C ALA A 173 -4.32 -9.80 -5.85
N ILE A 174 -3.30 -8.97 -5.93
CA ILE A 174 -3.43 -7.54 -6.21
C ILE A 174 -2.54 -7.21 -7.39
N LYS A 175 -3.14 -6.71 -8.47
CA LYS A 175 -2.39 -6.15 -9.60
C LYS A 175 -2.21 -4.67 -9.37
N VAL A 176 -0.97 -4.27 -9.15
CA VAL A 176 -0.62 -2.89 -8.83
C VAL A 176 -0.08 -2.20 -10.09
N TYR A 177 -0.62 -1.04 -10.36
CA TYR A 177 -0.23 -0.19 -11.48
C TYR A 177 0.41 1.10 -10.95
N PRO A 178 1.46 1.59 -11.61
CA PRO A 178 2.01 2.91 -11.30
C PRO A 178 1.04 4.04 -11.67
N VAL A 179 1.46 5.26 -11.45
CA VAL A 179 0.73 6.46 -11.91
C VAL A 179 0.41 6.41 -13.40
N ASP A 180 -0.66 7.06 -13.81
CA ASP A 180 -1.19 6.93 -15.17
C ASP A 180 -0.29 7.49 -16.26
N MET A 181 0.40 8.57 -15.96
CA MET A 181 1.28 9.26 -16.87
C MET A 181 2.67 9.40 -16.26
N PRO A 182 3.52 8.39 -16.42
CA PRO A 182 4.90 8.45 -15.94
C PRO A 182 5.77 9.34 -16.83
N GLY A 183 5.28 10.44 -17.28
CA GLY A 183 5.83 11.24 -18.35
C GLY A 183 7.31 11.58 -18.24
N THR A 184 7.83 12.15 -19.31
CA THR A 184 9.17 12.72 -19.35
C THR A 184 9.23 14.02 -18.58
N ILE A 185 10.28 14.18 -17.81
CA ILE A 185 10.67 15.48 -17.27
C ILE A 185 10.80 16.45 -18.44
N LYS A 186 9.93 17.44 -18.50
CA LYS A 186 10.12 18.55 -19.44
C LYS A 186 11.27 19.41 -18.92
N PRO A 187 12.42 19.45 -19.57
CA PRO A 187 13.50 20.33 -19.16
C PRO A 187 13.01 21.77 -19.29
N LYS A 188 13.16 22.57 -18.23
CA LYS A 188 12.97 24.01 -18.19
C LYS A 188 11.55 24.52 -18.45
N GLN A 189 10.59 24.17 -17.61
CA GLN A 189 9.45 25.04 -17.38
C GLN A 189 9.79 25.98 -16.22
N TRP A 190 10.16 27.21 -16.55
CA TRP A 190 10.41 28.27 -15.58
C TRP A 190 9.12 28.69 -14.90
N GLY A 191 9.18 28.82 -13.62
CA GLY A 191 8.10 29.32 -12.80
C GLY A 191 7.15 28.24 -12.34
N ALA A 192 7.15 27.98 -11.11
CA ALA A 192 6.44 26.93 -10.42
C ALA A 192 7.11 25.56 -10.54
N ALA A 193 6.72 24.72 -9.70
CA ALA A 193 7.13 23.34 -9.49
C ALA A 193 7.36 22.44 -10.72
N GLY A 194 7.40 22.97 -11.92
CA GLY A 194 7.57 22.23 -13.16
C GLY A 194 8.93 21.58 -13.38
N GLU A 195 9.94 22.01 -12.65
CA GLU A 195 11.25 21.36 -12.66
C GLU A 195 11.34 20.23 -11.63
N PHE A 196 10.37 20.14 -10.78
CA PHE A 196 10.37 19.26 -9.65
C PHE A 196 9.26 18.24 -9.85
N HIS A 197 9.64 17.13 -10.27
CA HIS A 197 8.87 16.16 -10.98
C HIS A 197 8.14 15.24 -10.05
N ASN A 198 6.89 15.49 -9.92
CA ASN A 198 5.95 14.59 -9.29
C ASN A 198 5.54 13.54 -10.31
N GLY A 199 6.08 12.36 -10.22
CA GLY A 199 5.74 11.29 -11.13
C GLY A 199 6.39 11.39 -12.52
N GLY A 200 7.36 12.27 -12.69
CA GLY A 200 8.24 12.28 -13.87
C GLY A 200 7.75 12.99 -15.11
N ASP A 201 6.54 13.50 -15.17
CA ASP A 201 6.00 14.15 -16.37
C ASP A 201 5.95 15.68 -16.28
N GLY A 202 6.24 16.23 -15.13
CA GLY A 202 6.06 17.66 -14.88
C GLY A 202 4.60 18.12 -14.89
N ASN A 203 3.64 17.19 -14.99
CA ASN A 203 2.22 17.49 -14.99
C ASN A 203 1.61 17.15 -13.63
N ILE A 204 1.69 18.10 -12.71
CA ILE A 204 1.26 17.99 -11.33
C ILE A 204 -0.21 17.53 -11.21
N GLY A 205 -1.07 17.97 -12.12
CA GLY A 205 -2.51 17.66 -12.04
C GLY A 205 -2.89 16.21 -12.30
N LEU A 206 -2.04 15.46 -13.00
CA LEU A 206 -2.37 14.10 -13.46
C LEU A 206 -1.67 13.00 -12.68
N ASN A 207 -0.48 13.24 -12.16
CA ASN A 207 0.33 12.21 -11.52
C ASN A 207 0.73 12.50 -10.09
N THR A 208 0.27 13.62 -9.53
CA THR A 208 0.71 14.03 -8.21
C THR A 208 0.07 13.23 -7.11
N THR A 209 0.89 12.59 -6.32
CA THR A 209 0.54 12.25 -4.94
C THR A 209 1.30 13.21 -4.01
N MET A 210 0.79 13.45 -2.81
CA MET A 210 1.46 14.33 -1.83
C MET A 210 2.91 13.90 -1.55
N LEU A 211 3.19 12.60 -1.60
CA LEU A 211 4.51 12.04 -1.36
C LEU A 211 5.49 12.26 -2.51
N MET A 212 5.01 12.70 -3.66
CA MET A 212 5.83 12.97 -4.84
C MET A 212 6.15 14.45 -4.99
N SER A 213 5.75 15.29 -4.04
CA SER A 213 6.02 16.73 -4.07
C SER A 213 7.46 17.02 -3.68
N VAL A 214 8.03 18.01 -4.37
CA VAL A 214 9.40 18.46 -4.13
C VAL A 214 9.62 18.84 -2.66
N GLY A 215 10.74 18.39 -2.12
CA GLY A 215 11.10 18.65 -0.74
C GLY A 215 10.56 17.64 0.27
N TRP A 216 9.85 16.62 -0.21
CA TRP A 216 9.48 15.45 0.58
C TRP A 216 10.44 14.30 0.24
N ASP A 217 10.62 13.37 1.14
CA ASP A 217 11.66 12.32 1.11
C ASP A 217 11.78 11.49 -0.18
N PHE A 218 10.78 11.57 -1.04
CA PHE A 218 10.73 10.74 -2.26
C PHE A 218 11.08 11.49 -3.55
N THR A 219 11.38 12.79 -3.48
CA THR A 219 11.38 13.63 -4.68
C THR A 219 12.58 14.56 -4.81
N PHE A 220 13.69 14.22 -4.22
CA PHE A 220 14.94 14.86 -4.57
C PHE A 220 15.32 14.53 -6.02
N ASN A 221 16.03 15.42 -6.70
CA ASN A 221 16.47 15.23 -8.09
C ASN A 221 17.22 13.91 -8.34
N ASP A 222 17.83 13.37 -7.31
CA ASP A 222 18.47 12.07 -7.25
C ASP A 222 17.61 11.01 -6.54
N GLY A 223 16.37 11.37 -6.19
CA GLY A 223 15.45 10.54 -5.44
C GLY A 223 14.87 9.37 -6.22
N ILE A 224 14.09 8.54 -5.54
CA ILE A 224 13.42 7.36 -6.10
C ILE A 224 12.15 7.81 -6.83
N ARG A 225 12.30 8.75 -7.68
CA ARG A 225 11.27 9.33 -8.50
C ARG A 225 10.58 8.26 -9.34
N ASP A 226 9.26 8.32 -9.43
CA ASP A 226 8.43 7.41 -10.24
C ASP A 226 8.52 5.92 -9.89
N ARG A 227 9.23 5.56 -8.83
CA ARG A 227 9.50 4.18 -8.43
C ARG A 227 8.91 3.80 -7.08
N ASN A 228 7.99 4.59 -6.57
CA ASN A 228 7.28 4.35 -5.32
C ASN A 228 5.95 3.57 -5.49
N THR A 229 5.75 2.97 -6.66
CA THR A 229 4.62 2.06 -6.92
C THR A 229 4.66 0.88 -5.95
N GLY A 230 3.51 0.54 -5.37
CA GLY A 230 3.42 -0.61 -4.47
C GLY A 230 2.29 -0.55 -3.46
N ILE A 231 2.22 -1.56 -2.63
CA ILE A 231 1.31 -1.66 -1.48
C ILE A 231 2.01 -1.02 -0.28
N TRP A 232 1.94 0.30 -0.17
CA TRP A 232 2.78 1.03 0.76
C TRP A 232 2.22 1.18 2.18
N LYS A 233 0.93 0.86 2.36
CA LYS A 233 0.26 0.79 3.65
C LYS A 233 -0.26 -0.61 3.95
N ASN A 234 -0.82 -0.78 5.14
CA ASN A 234 -1.27 -2.08 5.61
C ASN A 234 -2.44 -2.63 4.80
N ILE A 235 -2.47 -3.94 4.72
CA ILE A 235 -3.67 -4.70 4.37
C ILE A 235 -4.08 -5.48 5.62
N SER A 236 -5.35 -5.42 5.96
CA SER A 236 -5.86 -6.12 7.15
C SER A 236 -7.20 -6.79 6.90
N LEU A 237 -7.43 -7.86 7.66
CA LEU A 237 -8.66 -8.61 7.70
C LEU A 237 -9.31 -8.42 9.08
N TYR A 238 -10.62 -8.21 9.11
CA TYR A 238 -11.39 -8.15 10.34
C TYR A 238 -12.85 -8.54 10.10
N ALA A 239 -13.58 -8.80 11.15
CA ALA A 239 -15.00 -9.11 11.05
C ALA A 239 -15.83 -8.15 11.92
N THR A 240 -17.04 -7.88 11.48
CA THR A 240 -18.04 -7.12 12.22
C THR A 240 -19.36 -7.89 12.26
N ASP A 241 -20.20 -7.51 13.20
CA ASP A 241 -21.58 -7.97 13.20
C ASP A 241 -22.39 -7.18 12.13
N LYS A 242 -23.67 -6.92 12.39
CA LYS A 242 -24.57 -6.28 11.41
C LYS A 242 -24.31 -4.80 11.16
N ALA A 243 -23.56 -4.14 12.03
CA ALA A 243 -23.27 -2.72 11.93
C ALA A 243 -21.78 -2.45 11.84
N VAL A 244 -21.39 -1.47 11.05
CA VAL A 244 -20.02 -0.97 10.92
C VAL A 244 -20.01 0.49 11.29
N ILE A 245 -19.11 0.86 12.20
CA ILE A 245 -18.86 2.26 12.59
C ILE A 245 -17.58 2.71 11.89
N ARG A 246 -17.65 3.85 11.21
CA ARG A 246 -16.53 4.44 10.47
C ARG A 246 -16.48 5.95 10.63
N HIS A 247 -15.36 6.51 10.20
CA HIS A 247 -15.14 7.94 10.07
C HIS A 247 -15.50 8.73 11.34
N PRO A 248 -14.92 8.37 12.52
CA PRO A 248 -15.15 9.16 13.71
C PRO A 248 -14.59 10.56 13.50
N PHE A 249 -15.45 11.55 13.73
CA PHE A 249 -15.07 12.95 13.71
C PHE A 249 -15.30 13.55 15.10
N ILE A 250 -14.25 14.11 15.67
CA ILE A 250 -14.26 14.70 17.01
C ILE A 250 -14.11 16.21 16.88
N LYS A 251 -15.06 16.95 17.38
CA LYS A 251 -15.02 18.40 17.50
C LYS A 251 -14.85 18.77 18.95
N SER A 252 -13.80 19.52 19.28
CA SER A 252 -13.51 20.02 20.62
C SER A 252 -13.80 21.50 20.70
N GLU A 253 -14.51 21.92 21.74
CA GLU A 253 -14.77 23.30 22.08
C GLU A 253 -14.24 23.58 23.49
N LEU A 254 -13.30 24.53 23.60
CA LEU A 254 -12.74 24.92 24.90
C LEU A 254 -13.45 26.10 25.52
N SER A 255 -13.66 26.06 26.83
CA SER A 255 -14.25 27.16 27.57
C SER A 255 -13.31 28.37 27.65
N LYS A 256 -13.83 29.56 27.35
CA LYS A 256 -13.07 30.81 27.53
C LYS A 256 -13.50 31.47 28.85
N PRO A 257 -12.59 32.22 29.50
CA PRO A 257 -11.22 32.55 29.13
C PRO A 257 -10.18 31.57 29.63
N ASN A 258 -10.50 30.65 30.52
CA ASN A 258 -9.51 29.84 31.26
C ASN A 258 -9.13 28.54 30.58
N TYR A 259 -9.90 28.06 29.60
CA TYR A 259 -9.70 26.81 28.89
C TYR A 259 -9.61 25.57 29.79
N ASP A 260 -10.33 25.59 30.90
CA ASP A 260 -10.35 24.57 31.95
C ASP A 260 -11.36 23.45 31.67
N LEU A 261 -12.25 23.66 30.73
CA LEU A 261 -13.25 22.68 30.28
C LEU A 261 -13.20 22.49 28.78
N ALA A 262 -13.31 21.23 28.33
CA ALA A 262 -13.46 20.85 26.95
C ALA A 262 -14.80 20.15 26.73
N LYS A 263 -15.56 20.61 25.75
CA LYS A 263 -16.77 19.93 25.27
C LYS A 263 -16.39 19.17 24.00
N GLU A 264 -16.51 17.86 24.05
CA GLU A 264 -16.26 16.98 22.92
C GLU A 264 -17.56 16.53 22.25
N THR A 265 -17.65 16.72 20.95
CA THR A 265 -18.75 16.19 20.14
C THR A 265 -18.18 15.13 19.20
N VAL A 266 -18.64 13.90 19.34
CA VAL A 266 -18.21 12.77 18.49
C VAL A 266 -19.31 12.44 17.49
N SER A 267 -18.99 12.51 16.21
CA SER A 267 -19.86 12.08 15.12
C SER A 267 -19.26 10.84 14.45
N VAL A 268 -20.09 9.86 14.08
CA VAL A 268 -19.67 8.64 13.41
C VAL A 268 -20.65 8.27 12.29
N GLU A 269 -20.18 7.58 11.29
CA GLU A 269 -21.02 6.93 10.30
C GLU A 269 -21.32 5.50 10.75
N VAL A 270 -22.60 5.12 10.78
CA VAL A 270 -23.05 3.76 11.08
C VAL A 270 -23.72 3.20 9.84
N THR A 271 -23.18 2.12 9.32
CA THR A 271 -23.71 1.44 8.12
C THR A 271 -24.13 0.02 8.47
N ASN A 272 -25.29 -0.39 7.94
CA ASN A 272 -25.69 -1.79 7.93
C ASN A 272 -25.47 -2.40 6.54
N PRO A 273 -24.34 -3.10 6.31
CA PRO A 273 -23.99 -3.63 5.00
C PRO A 273 -24.79 -4.89 4.60
N THR A 274 -25.67 -5.40 5.47
CA THR A 274 -26.54 -6.54 5.16
C THR A 274 -27.84 -6.12 4.47
N GLN A 275 -28.19 -4.85 4.54
CA GLN A 275 -29.33 -4.32 3.78
C GLN A 275 -28.85 -3.98 2.36
N ARG A 276 -29.30 -4.76 1.39
CA ARG A 276 -29.24 -4.35 -0.02
C ARG A 276 -30.30 -3.28 -0.21
N GLY A 277 -29.89 -2.03 -0.46
CA GLY A 277 -30.75 -0.93 -0.84
C GLY A 277 -31.39 -1.17 -2.22
#